data_45597322bce4afafe94a8c46d6c480a6
#
_entry.id   45597322bce4afafe94a8c46d6c480a6
#
_cell.length_a   1.000
_cell.length_b   1.000
_cell.length_c   1.000
_cell.angle_alpha   90.00
_cell.angle_beta   90.00
_cell.angle_gamma   90.00
#
_symmetry.space_group_name_H-M   'P 1'
#
loop_
_entity.id
_entity.type
_entity.pdbx_description
1 polymer ?
#
loop_
_entity_poly.entity_id
_entity_poly.type
_entity_poly.pdbx_seq_one_letter_code
_entity_poly.pdbx_strand_id
1 'polypeptide(L)'
;SKRKVSVCVCERYNDVANGCTKANTAILHAGFDCPIGSMEARLNIRGIKLAEEICEKLDVERIPMPTFIIAYDTPRELAYIEELYHRGVTNGAEGVRIVDREEALRLEPALNPNIKAALYAPGSAIINPWEYCIAMAETAVRNGVDLKLESEVRAVRRMDGYFEVE
;
A
#
# COMPACT_ATOMS: atom_id res chain seq x y z
N SER A 1 -12.87 -5.53 -19.01
CA SER A 1 -13.79 -4.60 -18.34
C SER A 1 -15.15 -5.25 -18.08
N LYS A 2 -15.75 -5.00 -16.91
CA LYS A 2 -17.14 -5.42 -16.61
C LYS A 2 -18.19 -4.58 -17.36
N ARG A 3 -17.77 -3.57 -18.09
CA ARG A 3 -18.63 -2.65 -18.86
C ARG A 3 -18.09 -2.49 -20.26
N LYS A 4 -18.98 -2.29 -21.24
CA LYS A 4 -18.60 -1.95 -22.62
C LYS A 4 -18.34 -0.43 -22.69
N VAL A 5 -17.11 -0.04 -22.37
CA VAL A 5 -16.64 1.34 -22.45
C VAL A 5 -15.27 1.34 -23.11
N SER A 6 -14.99 2.37 -23.91
CA SER A 6 -13.62 2.69 -24.32
C SER A 6 -12.97 3.52 -23.22
N VAL A 7 -11.71 3.24 -22.92
CA VAL A 7 -10.94 3.92 -21.88
C VAL A 7 -9.65 4.45 -22.49
N CYS A 8 -9.33 5.69 -22.18
CA CYS A 8 -8.03 6.28 -22.48
C CYS A 8 -7.38 6.72 -21.17
N VAL A 9 -6.09 6.44 -21.03
CA VAL A 9 -5.26 6.91 -19.91
C VAL A 9 -4.20 7.86 -20.49
N CYS A 10 -4.15 9.09 -19.97
CA CYS A 10 -3.15 10.07 -20.35
C CYS A 10 -2.08 10.15 -19.25
N GLU A 11 -0.83 9.93 -19.62
CA GLU A 11 0.34 10.06 -18.75
C GLU A 11 1.23 11.19 -19.28
N ARG A 12 1.62 12.14 -18.41
CA ARG A 12 2.45 13.27 -18.81
C ARG A 12 3.88 12.90 -19.17
N TYR A 13 4.40 11.84 -18.59
CA TYR A 13 5.77 11.39 -18.79
C TYR A 13 5.88 10.39 -19.94
N ASN A 14 7.11 10.05 -20.27
CA ASN A 14 7.43 9.06 -21.31
C ASN A 14 7.20 7.61 -20.89
N ASP A 15 6.83 7.38 -19.63
CA ASP A 15 6.50 6.06 -19.11
C ASP A 15 5.60 6.17 -17.88
N VAL A 16 4.94 5.07 -17.51
CA VAL A 16 4.17 4.94 -16.27
C VAL A 16 5.09 4.88 -15.05
N ALA A 17 4.51 4.96 -13.84
CA ALA A 17 5.21 4.90 -12.57
C ALA A 17 6.17 6.07 -12.26
N ASN A 18 6.26 7.10 -13.07
CA ASN A 18 7.21 8.20 -12.90
C ASN A 18 6.91 9.19 -11.75
N GLY A 19 5.79 9.04 -11.04
CA GLY A 19 5.40 9.83 -9.88
C GLY A 19 5.82 9.20 -8.55
N CYS A 20 4.91 9.24 -7.57
CA CYS A 20 5.10 8.66 -6.24
C CYS A 20 5.34 7.15 -6.26
N THR A 21 4.89 6.45 -7.30
CA THR A 21 5.05 5.00 -7.43
C THR A 21 6.52 4.58 -7.47
N LYS A 22 7.40 5.37 -8.08
CA LYS A 22 8.85 5.06 -8.10
C LYS A 22 9.62 5.56 -6.88
N ALA A 23 9.00 6.36 -6.01
CA ALA A 23 9.65 7.02 -4.89
C ALA A 23 8.89 6.80 -3.59
N ASN A 24 8.80 5.53 -3.17
CA ASN A 24 8.18 5.09 -1.94
C ASN A 24 8.98 3.93 -1.30
N THR A 25 8.52 3.44 -0.15
CA THR A 25 9.20 2.40 0.61
C THR A 25 8.91 0.97 0.14
N ALA A 26 8.08 0.80 -0.88
CA ALA A 26 7.67 -0.51 -1.40
C ALA A 26 6.87 -1.38 -0.42
N ILE A 27 6.41 -0.82 0.69
CA ILE A 27 5.73 -1.55 1.76
C ILE A 27 4.20 -1.50 1.54
N LEU A 28 3.59 -2.67 1.55
CA LEU A 28 2.16 -2.83 1.77
C LEU A 28 1.91 -2.84 3.28
N HIS A 29 1.49 -1.69 3.81
CA HIS A 29 1.28 -1.50 5.25
C HIS A 29 0.06 -2.28 5.76
N ALA A 30 0.16 -2.84 6.98
CA ALA A 30 -0.90 -3.66 7.57
C ALA A 30 -2.10 -2.86 8.13
N GLY A 31 -2.16 -1.53 7.96
CA GLY A 31 -3.30 -0.68 8.34
C GLY A 31 -3.37 -0.28 9.81
N PHE A 32 -2.32 -0.53 10.58
CA PHE A 32 -2.26 -0.18 11.99
C PHE A 32 -1.93 1.30 12.25
N ASP A 33 -1.32 1.99 11.29
CA ASP A 33 -0.80 3.36 11.40
C ASP A 33 -1.80 4.44 10.95
N CYS A 34 -2.81 4.05 10.15
CA CYS A 34 -3.79 4.99 9.65
C CYS A 34 -4.77 5.47 10.73
N PRO A 35 -5.20 6.75 10.72
CA PRO A 35 -6.21 7.25 11.64
C PRO A 35 -7.51 6.47 11.57
N ILE A 36 -8.11 6.17 12.72
CA ILE A 36 -9.36 5.40 12.82
C ILE A 36 -10.48 6.10 12.05
N GLY A 37 -11.22 5.31 11.24
CA GLY A 37 -12.37 5.79 10.47
C GLY A 37 -12.00 6.60 9.22
N SER A 38 -10.72 6.83 8.95
CA SER A 38 -10.26 7.54 7.76
C SER A 38 -10.49 6.73 6.47
N MET A 39 -10.57 7.44 5.35
CA MET A 39 -10.58 6.83 4.02
C MET A 39 -9.30 6.02 3.80
N GLU A 40 -8.17 6.53 4.28
CA GLU A 40 -6.87 5.89 4.20
C GLU A 40 -6.87 4.52 4.89
N ALA A 41 -7.35 4.42 6.15
CA ALA A 41 -7.46 3.16 6.86
C ALA A 41 -8.31 2.13 6.08
N ARG A 42 -9.48 2.56 5.61
CA ARG A 42 -10.38 1.69 4.85
C ARG A 42 -9.78 1.21 3.54
N LEU A 43 -9.10 2.09 2.80
CA LEU A 43 -8.47 1.75 1.53
C LEU A 43 -7.20 0.92 1.72
N ASN A 44 -6.44 1.17 2.79
CA ASN A 44 -5.25 0.38 3.13
C ASN A 44 -5.63 -1.08 3.42
N ILE A 45 -6.56 -1.34 4.33
CA ILE A 45 -7.04 -2.70 4.65
C ILE A 45 -7.60 -3.43 3.41
N ARG A 46 -8.37 -2.72 2.59
CA ARG A 46 -8.87 -3.28 1.34
C ARG A 46 -7.74 -3.54 0.34
N GLY A 47 -6.78 -2.63 0.25
CA GLY A 47 -5.63 -2.71 -0.65
C GLY A 47 -4.77 -3.93 -0.39
N ILE A 48 -4.46 -4.22 0.88
CA ILE A 48 -3.69 -5.42 1.27
C ILE A 48 -4.35 -6.71 0.78
N LYS A 49 -5.66 -6.84 1.02
CA LYS A 49 -6.43 -8.02 0.60
C LYS A 49 -6.47 -8.18 -0.92
N LEU A 50 -6.59 -7.06 -1.64
CA LEU A 50 -6.57 -7.07 -3.11
C LEU A 50 -5.16 -7.29 -3.67
N ALA A 51 -4.12 -6.80 -3.02
CA ALA A 51 -2.76 -6.89 -3.51
C ALA A 51 -2.30 -8.34 -3.68
N GLU A 52 -2.68 -9.25 -2.79
CA GLU A 52 -2.35 -10.66 -2.90
C GLU A 52 -2.89 -11.27 -4.21
N GLU A 53 -4.18 -11.12 -4.45
CA GLU A 53 -4.84 -11.61 -5.67
C GLU A 53 -4.30 -10.93 -6.94
N ILE A 54 -4.05 -9.61 -6.88
CA ILE A 54 -3.59 -8.85 -8.05
C ILE A 54 -2.13 -9.18 -8.36
N CYS A 55 -1.25 -9.29 -7.36
CA CYS A 55 0.14 -9.67 -7.57
C CYS A 55 0.25 -11.06 -8.22
N GLU A 56 -0.52 -12.03 -7.73
CA GLU A 56 -0.58 -13.36 -8.34
C GLU A 56 -1.03 -13.31 -9.80
N LYS A 57 -2.10 -12.57 -10.12
CA LYS A 57 -2.62 -12.45 -11.49
C LYS A 57 -1.70 -11.70 -12.44
N LEU A 58 -0.89 -10.80 -11.93
CA LEU A 58 0.04 -9.99 -12.71
C LEU A 58 1.45 -10.59 -12.77
N ASP A 59 1.70 -11.71 -12.08
CA ASP A 59 3.01 -12.34 -11.93
C ASP A 59 4.04 -11.37 -11.32
N VAL A 60 3.60 -10.59 -10.32
CA VAL A 60 4.44 -9.66 -9.56
C VAL A 60 4.73 -10.25 -8.19
N GLU A 61 6.01 -10.34 -7.85
CA GLU A 61 6.43 -10.90 -6.57
C GLU A 61 5.90 -10.08 -5.38
N ARG A 62 5.29 -10.76 -4.42
CA ARG A 62 4.88 -10.21 -3.12
C ARG A 62 5.57 -10.99 -2.02
N ILE A 63 6.44 -10.33 -1.30
CA ILE A 63 7.21 -10.93 -0.21
C ILE A 63 6.53 -10.60 1.12
N PRO A 64 5.90 -11.57 1.82
CA PRO A 64 5.40 -11.34 3.17
C PRO A 64 6.54 -10.90 4.08
N MET A 65 6.39 -9.74 4.72
CA MET A 65 7.42 -9.18 5.59
C MET A 65 6.73 -8.48 6.77
N PRO A 66 6.67 -9.13 7.95
CA PRO A 66 6.09 -8.52 9.13
C PRO A 66 6.75 -7.20 9.51
N THR A 67 5.95 -6.26 9.99
CA THR A 67 6.46 -5.00 10.54
C THR A 67 6.56 -5.07 12.05
N PHE A 68 7.67 -4.57 12.60
CA PHE A 68 7.86 -4.33 14.02
C PHE A 68 7.97 -2.84 14.29
N ILE A 69 7.17 -2.31 15.20
CA ILE A 69 7.38 -0.98 15.80
C ILE A 69 7.90 -1.23 17.22
N ILE A 70 9.20 -1.03 17.39
CA ILE A 70 9.88 -1.32 18.66
C ILE A 70 9.65 -0.20 19.68
N ALA A 71 9.58 -0.59 20.95
CA ALA A 71 9.56 0.32 22.08
C ALA A 71 10.64 -0.09 23.10
N TYR A 72 11.38 0.91 23.56
CA TYR A 72 12.26 0.77 24.68
C TYR A 72 11.48 1.02 26.00
N ASP A 73 12.16 0.95 27.15
CA ASP A 73 11.52 1.09 28.45
C ASP A 73 11.24 2.57 28.79
N THR A 74 10.52 3.26 27.90
CA THR A 74 10.05 4.64 28.14
C THR A 74 8.52 4.69 28.09
N PRO A 75 7.87 5.43 29.02
CA PRO A 75 6.41 5.53 29.06
C PRO A 75 5.82 6.04 27.73
N ARG A 76 6.54 6.92 27.03
CA ARG A 76 6.09 7.48 25.74
C ARG A 76 6.04 6.42 24.64
N GLU A 77 7.08 5.61 24.50
CA GLU A 77 7.16 4.60 23.45
C GLU A 77 6.19 3.44 23.70
N LEU A 78 6.07 3.03 24.96
CA LEU A 78 5.11 2.02 25.34
C LEU A 78 3.66 2.48 25.07
N ALA A 79 3.32 3.72 25.44
CA ALA A 79 2.00 4.29 25.12
C ALA A 79 1.78 4.40 23.60
N TYR A 80 2.83 4.68 22.82
CA TYR A 80 2.71 4.79 21.36
C TYR A 80 2.40 3.45 20.68
N ILE A 81 3.06 2.35 21.08
CA ILE A 81 2.72 1.04 20.52
C ILE A 81 1.33 0.56 20.92
N GLU A 82 0.85 0.92 22.12
CA GLU A 82 -0.53 0.66 22.57
C GLU A 82 -1.54 1.44 21.70
N GLU A 83 -1.25 2.71 21.41
CA GLU A 83 -2.09 3.51 20.51
C GLU A 83 -2.17 2.89 19.11
N LEU A 84 -1.04 2.49 18.53
CA LEU A 84 -0.99 1.84 17.23
C LEU A 84 -1.71 0.48 17.24
N TYR A 85 -1.58 -0.29 18.31
CA TYR A 85 -2.33 -1.53 18.48
C TYR A 85 -3.84 -1.28 18.46
N HIS A 86 -4.31 -0.31 19.24
CA HIS A 86 -5.73 0.05 19.25
C HIS A 86 -6.22 0.50 17.89
N ARG A 87 -5.43 1.32 17.17
CA ARG A 87 -5.74 1.71 15.78
C ARG A 87 -5.82 0.50 14.87
N GLY A 88 -4.83 -0.37 14.90
CA GLY A 88 -4.77 -1.56 14.06
C GLY A 88 -5.98 -2.48 14.26
N VAL A 89 -6.33 -2.79 15.51
CA VAL A 89 -7.50 -3.61 15.84
C VAL A 89 -8.79 -2.93 15.33
N THR A 90 -8.95 -1.64 15.59
CA THR A 90 -10.15 -0.90 15.18
C THR A 90 -10.28 -0.79 13.66
N ASN A 91 -9.18 -0.63 12.95
CA ASN A 91 -9.14 -0.59 11.49
C ASN A 91 -9.32 -1.98 10.84
N GLY A 92 -9.19 -3.07 11.60
CA GLY A 92 -9.30 -4.43 11.10
C GLY A 92 -7.99 -5.01 10.54
N ALA A 93 -6.84 -4.55 11.05
CA ALA A 93 -5.53 -5.12 10.75
C ALA A 93 -5.43 -6.53 11.33
N GLU A 94 -5.25 -7.52 10.46
CA GLU A 94 -5.25 -8.93 10.87
C GLU A 94 -3.98 -9.32 11.62
N GLY A 95 -4.12 -9.98 12.76
CA GLY A 95 -3.01 -10.52 13.54
C GLY A 95 -2.11 -9.49 14.22
N VAL A 96 -2.46 -8.20 14.18
CA VAL A 96 -1.70 -7.16 14.89
C VAL A 96 -1.77 -7.41 16.40
N ARG A 97 -0.63 -7.36 17.07
CA ARG A 97 -0.53 -7.56 18.52
C ARG A 97 0.74 -6.93 19.09
N ILE A 98 0.72 -6.71 20.40
CA ILE A 98 1.93 -6.36 21.14
C ILE A 98 2.62 -7.64 21.56
N VAL A 99 3.92 -7.71 21.33
CA VAL A 99 4.79 -8.80 21.72
C VAL A 99 5.82 -8.29 22.74
N ASP A 100 6.17 -9.12 23.70
CA ASP A 100 7.25 -8.81 24.64
C ASP A 100 8.63 -8.96 23.94
N ARG A 101 9.67 -8.60 24.68
CA ARG A 101 11.05 -8.68 24.20
C ARG A 101 11.43 -10.09 23.75
N GLU A 102 11.04 -11.10 24.52
CA GLU A 102 11.46 -12.48 24.27
C GLU A 102 10.82 -13.00 22.96
N GLU A 103 9.55 -12.78 22.79
CA GLU A 103 8.83 -13.14 21.57
C GLU A 103 9.34 -12.32 20.37
N ALA A 104 9.58 -11.02 20.52
CA ALA A 104 10.09 -10.18 19.44
C ALA A 104 11.45 -10.66 18.92
N LEU A 105 12.40 -10.98 19.83
CA LEU A 105 13.71 -11.49 19.46
C LEU A 105 13.68 -12.93 18.91
N ARG A 106 12.68 -13.72 19.27
CA ARG A 106 12.47 -15.03 18.68
C ARG A 106 11.95 -14.93 17.24
N LEU A 107 11.07 -13.95 16.96
CA LEU A 107 10.51 -13.70 15.64
C LEU A 107 11.51 -13.01 14.71
N GLU A 108 12.30 -12.08 15.23
CA GLU A 108 13.33 -11.34 14.51
C GLU A 108 14.60 -11.20 15.37
N PRO A 109 15.53 -12.13 15.24
CA PRO A 109 16.76 -12.16 16.05
C PRO A 109 17.70 -10.97 15.84
N ALA A 110 17.56 -10.24 14.74
CA ALA A 110 18.38 -9.07 14.43
C ALA A 110 17.91 -7.78 15.14
N LEU A 111 16.80 -7.81 15.87
CA LEU A 111 16.34 -6.67 16.67
C LEU A 111 17.33 -6.36 17.79
N ASN A 112 17.38 -5.07 18.17
CA ASN A 112 18.18 -4.64 19.31
C ASN A 112 17.70 -5.35 20.59
N PRO A 113 18.57 -6.05 21.36
CA PRO A 113 18.18 -6.80 22.54
C PRO A 113 17.71 -5.94 23.71
N ASN A 114 17.88 -4.61 23.65
CA ASN A 114 17.46 -3.69 24.70
C ASN A 114 16.01 -3.20 24.55
N ILE A 115 15.27 -3.67 23.56
CA ILE A 115 13.84 -3.36 23.43
C ILE A 115 13.05 -3.89 24.62
N LYS A 116 11.95 -3.24 24.96
CA LYS A 116 11.02 -3.69 26.00
C LYS A 116 9.88 -4.51 25.44
N ALA A 117 9.31 -4.03 24.34
CA ALA A 117 8.20 -4.64 23.63
C ALA A 117 8.19 -4.17 22.17
N ALA A 118 7.33 -4.75 21.36
CA ALA A 118 7.08 -4.26 20.00
C ALA A 118 5.61 -4.47 19.60
N LEU A 119 5.09 -3.58 18.77
CA LEU A 119 3.93 -3.90 17.97
C LEU A 119 4.38 -4.80 16.82
N TYR A 120 3.76 -5.94 16.67
CA TYR A 120 3.96 -6.89 15.58
C TYR A 120 2.77 -6.89 14.64
N ALA A 121 3.01 -6.61 13.36
CA ALA A 121 1.99 -6.58 12.33
C ALA A 121 2.35 -7.56 11.20
N PRO A 122 1.85 -8.80 11.24
CA PRO A 122 2.21 -9.87 10.29
C PRO A 122 1.64 -9.65 8.88
N GLY A 123 0.61 -8.82 8.74
CA GLY A 123 -0.08 -8.59 7.46
C GLY A 123 0.69 -7.71 6.46
N SER A 124 1.84 -7.17 6.84
CA SER A 124 2.67 -6.36 5.94
C SER A 124 3.40 -7.21 4.90
N ALA A 125 3.73 -6.59 3.77
CA ALA A 125 4.50 -7.23 2.71
C ALA A 125 5.33 -6.19 1.95
N ILE A 126 6.27 -6.65 1.14
CA ILE A 126 7.01 -5.82 0.17
C ILE A 126 6.63 -6.26 -1.23
N ILE A 127 6.50 -5.29 -2.13
CA ILE A 127 6.35 -5.52 -3.58
C ILE A 127 7.33 -4.63 -4.33
N ASN A 128 7.61 -4.96 -5.60
CA ASN A 128 8.22 -4.00 -6.51
C ASN A 128 7.12 -3.05 -7.07
N PRO A 129 7.05 -1.77 -6.62
CA PRO A 129 5.97 -0.89 -7.02
C PRO A 129 6.03 -0.50 -8.50
N TRP A 130 7.19 -0.48 -9.11
CA TRP A 130 7.35 -0.22 -10.55
C TRP A 130 6.78 -1.37 -11.38
N GLU A 131 7.22 -2.57 -11.10
CA GLU A 131 6.76 -3.80 -11.74
C GLU A 131 5.24 -3.95 -11.61
N TYR A 132 4.70 -3.72 -10.40
CA TYR A 132 3.26 -3.73 -10.16
C TYR A 132 2.51 -2.70 -11.03
N CYS A 133 3.02 -1.47 -11.14
CA CYS A 133 2.42 -0.42 -11.96
C CYS A 133 2.52 -0.74 -13.45
N ILE A 134 3.69 -1.19 -13.92
CA ILE A 134 3.92 -1.55 -15.32
C ILE A 134 3.02 -2.72 -15.73
N ALA A 135 2.96 -3.78 -14.92
CA ALA A 135 2.12 -4.94 -15.20
C ALA A 135 0.63 -4.59 -15.25
N MET A 136 0.16 -3.65 -14.40
CA MET A 136 -1.20 -3.11 -14.50
C MET A 136 -1.43 -2.34 -15.80
N ALA A 137 -0.48 -1.47 -16.21
CA ALA A 137 -0.58 -0.69 -17.43
C ALA A 137 -0.59 -1.60 -18.68
N GLU A 138 0.33 -2.58 -18.74
CA GLU A 138 0.35 -3.56 -19.84
C GLU A 138 -0.95 -4.37 -19.90
N THR A 139 -1.46 -4.81 -18.75
CA THR A 139 -2.72 -5.54 -18.68
C THR A 139 -3.88 -4.66 -19.16
N ALA A 140 -3.89 -3.38 -18.81
CA ALA A 140 -4.90 -2.43 -19.29
C ALA A 140 -4.85 -2.28 -20.83
N VAL A 141 -3.65 -2.12 -21.40
CA VAL A 141 -3.44 -2.02 -22.85
C VAL A 141 -3.88 -3.31 -23.57
N ARG A 142 -3.49 -4.48 -23.04
CA ARG A 142 -3.94 -5.79 -23.59
C ARG A 142 -5.47 -5.94 -23.55
N ASN A 143 -6.14 -5.27 -22.62
CA ASN A 143 -7.61 -5.23 -22.52
C ASN A 143 -8.26 -4.06 -23.31
N GLY A 144 -7.51 -3.40 -24.18
CA GLY A 144 -8.03 -2.39 -25.13
C GLY A 144 -8.09 -0.97 -24.55
N VAL A 145 -7.34 -0.68 -23.50
CA VAL A 145 -7.13 0.70 -23.02
C VAL A 145 -6.15 1.40 -23.95
N ASP A 146 -6.49 2.61 -24.38
CA ASP A 146 -5.60 3.50 -25.15
C ASP A 146 -4.71 4.26 -24.15
N LEU A 147 -3.44 3.91 -24.05
CA LEU A 147 -2.45 4.58 -23.20
C LEU A 147 -1.69 5.63 -24.03
N LYS A 148 -1.86 6.90 -23.66
CA LYS A 148 -1.17 8.05 -24.25
C LYS A 148 -0.06 8.50 -23.32
N LEU A 149 1.18 8.20 -23.65
CA LEU A 149 2.36 8.75 -22.99
C LEU A 149 2.66 10.16 -23.50
N GLU A 150 3.49 10.91 -22.77
CA GLU A 150 3.85 12.31 -23.10
C GLU A 150 2.63 13.21 -23.34
N SER A 151 1.52 12.90 -22.66
CA SER A 151 0.21 13.51 -22.83
C SER A 151 -0.27 14.13 -21.53
N GLU A 152 0.25 15.31 -21.20
CA GLU A 152 -0.14 16.04 -20.01
C GLU A 152 -1.54 16.65 -20.16
N VAL A 153 -2.46 16.27 -19.30
CA VAL A 153 -3.78 16.92 -19.21
C VAL A 153 -3.63 18.27 -18.50
N ARG A 154 -3.85 19.37 -19.24
CA ARG A 154 -3.73 20.74 -18.75
C ARG A 154 -5.04 21.36 -18.34
N ALA A 155 -6.12 20.97 -19.00
CA ALA A 155 -7.45 21.46 -18.70
C ALA A 155 -8.52 20.41 -18.97
N VAL A 156 -9.62 20.48 -18.21
CA VAL A 156 -10.84 19.72 -18.46
C VAL A 156 -12.00 20.71 -18.43
N ARG A 157 -12.69 20.85 -19.56
CA ARG A 157 -13.84 21.75 -19.72
C ARG A 157 -15.11 20.94 -19.86
N ARG A 158 -16.14 21.31 -19.10
CA ARG A 158 -17.47 20.72 -19.26
C ARG A 158 -18.18 21.40 -20.42
N MET A 159 -18.58 20.62 -21.41
CA MET A 159 -19.37 21.02 -22.55
C MET A 159 -20.80 20.47 -22.43
N ASP A 160 -21.64 20.76 -23.42
CA ASP A 160 -23.00 20.19 -23.45
C ASP A 160 -22.93 18.70 -23.86
N GLY A 161 -23.17 17.82 -22.87
CA GLY A 161 -23.19 16.36 -23.07
C GLY A 161 -21.82 15.64 -23.05
N TYR A 162 -20.67 16.34 -22.95
CA TYR A 162 -19.33 15.75 -22.90
C TYR A 162 -18.34 16.62 -22.13
N PHE A 163 -17.11 16.11 -21.95
CA PHE A 163 -15.97 16.87 -21.44
C PHE A 163 -14.89 16.99 -22.54
N GLU A 164 -14.37 18.18 -22.73
CA GLU A 164 -13.20 18.44 -23.54
C GLU A 164 -11.97 18.35 -22.65
N VAL A 165 -10.96 17.59 -23.10
CA VAL A 165 -9.68 17.39 -22.40
C VAL A 165 -8.57 17.96 -23.28
N GLU A 166 -7.79 18.92 -22.73
CA GLU A 166 -6.66 19.58 -23.39
C GLU A 166 -5.34 19.09 -22.78
#